data_302915aa2641ade2666f748d525186a7
#
_entry.id   302915aa2641ade2666f748d525186a7
#
_cell.length_a   1.000
_cell.length_b   1.000
_cell.length_c   1.000
_cell.angle_alpha   90.00
_cell.angle_beta   90.00
_cell.angle_gamma   90.00
#
_symmetry.space_group_name_H-M   'P 1'
#
loop_
_entity.id
_entity.type
_entity.pdbx_description
1 polymer ?
#
loop_
_entity_poly.entity_id
_entity_poly.type
_entity_poly.pdbx_seq_one_letter_code
_entity_poly.pdbx_strand_id
1 'polypeptide(L)'
;MLSDGLKYQDSRMATCEEMKQDLAPFALHDAAAKSKGGPVLLRDGDTVYTDPSDSHSLIVGDTGSMKTLRFVLPLIYSCAAADESMVIVDPKGELARKSESFLSAKGYKTVIINMRDPQRSPDTWNPMGLIEREYKSGEEGQQKAVLQLNDMLNDIFFRRVDTNLEI
;
A
#
# COMPACT_ATOMS: atom_id res chain seq x y z
N MET A 1 22.71 38.30 -33.04
CA MET A 1 21.35 37.81 -33.23
C MET A 1 21.31 36.37 -32.78
N LEU A 2 21.06 36.11 -31.53
CA LEU A 2 20.78 34.79 -30.97
C LEU A 2 19.82 35.02 -29.78
N SER A 3 18.55 35.08 -30.10
CA SER A 3 17.47 35.05 -29.13
C SER A 3 16.58 33.84 -29.44
N ASP A 4 17.15 32.65 -29.34
CA ASP A 4 16.30 31.48 -29.14
C ASP A 4 15.95 31.45 -27.65
N GLY A 5 14.80 32.01 -27.37
CA GLY A 5 14.22 31.99 -26.04
C GLY A 5 14.04 30.56 -25.59
N LEU A 6 14.73 30.21 -24.51
CA LEU A 6 14.38 29.08 -23.66
C LEU A 6 12.89 29.21 -23.38
N LYS A 7 12.07 28.45 -24.06
CA LYS A 7 10.68 28.25 -23.68
C LYS A 7 10.70 27.51 -22.33
N TYR A 8 10.64 28.26 -21.24
CA TYR A 8 10.25 27.70 -19.97
C TYR A 8 8.85 27.14 -20.18
N GLN A 9 8.73 25.83 -20.18
CA GLN A 9 7.41 25.23 -20.04
C GLN A 9 6.92 25.62 -18.66
N ASP A 10 6.02 26.60 -18.61
CA ASP A 10 5.35 26.98 -17.38
C ASP A 10 4.59 25.77 -16.87
N SER A 11 5.15 25.10 -15.84
CA SER A 11 4.43 24.04 -15.13
C SER A 11 3.34 24.69 -14.28
N ARG A 12 2.11 24.24 -14.44
CA ARG A 12 0.96 24.64 -13.65
C ARG A 12 0.29 23.42 -13.04
N MET A 13 -0.50 23.64 -12.03
CA MET A 13 -1.38 22.58 -11.53
C MET A 13 -2.43 22.22 -12.59
N ALA A 14 -2.69 20.93 -12.75
CA ALA A 14 -3.74 20.44 -13.63
C ALA A 14 -5.11 20.94 -13.15
N THR A 15 -5.97 21.25 -14.07
CA THR A 15 -7.38 21.55 -13.77
C THR A 15 -8.12 20.26 -13.42
N CYS A 16 -9.28 20.38 -12.77
CA CYS A 16 -10.11 19.21 -12.46
C CYS A 16 -10.50 18.41 -13.71
N GLU A 17 -10.74 19.09 -14.83
CA GLU A 17 -11.10 18.42 -16.09
C GLU A 17 -9.91 17.65 -16.69
N GLU A 18 -8.72 18.18 -16.61
CA GLU A 18 -7.51 17.50 -17.03
C GLU A 18 -7.23 16.29 -16.13
N MET A 19 -7.39 16.43 -14.81
CA MET A 19 -7.24 15.32 -13.87
C MET A 19 -8.25 14.19 -14.13
N LYS A 20 -9.48 14.50 -14.50
CA LYS A 20 -10.48 13.48 -14.84
C LYS A 20 -10.14 12.67 -16.10
N GLN A 21 -9.30 13.19 -16.99
CA GLN A 21 -8.85 12.48 -18.21
C GLN A 21 -7.79 11.42 -17.86
N ASP A 22 -6.97 11.67 -16.85
CA ASP A 22 -5.86 10.80 -16.45
C ASP A 22 -6.24 9.82 -15.33
N LEU A 23 -7.28 10.15 -14.55
CA LEU A 23 -7.73 9.35 -13.42
C LEU A 23 -8.90 8.43 -13.81
N ALA A 24 -8.99 7.29 -13.13
CA ALA A 24 -10.11 6.38 -13.30
C ALA A 24 -11.29 6.77 -12.40
N PRO A 25 -12.51 6.91 -12.93
CA PRO A 25 -13.69 7.12 -12.11
C PRO A 25 -14.01 5.86 -11.31
N PHE A 26 -14.28 6.05 -10.04
CA PHE A 26 -14.63 5.00 -9.09
C PHE A 26 -15.98 5.34 -8.45
N ALA A 27 -17.01 4.56 -8.74
CA ALA A 27 -18.32 4.75 -8.16
C ALA A 27 -18.39 4.07 -6.79
N LEU A 28 -18.52 4.84 -5.73
CA LEU A 28 -18.58 4.34 -4.34
C LEU A 28 -19.74 3.37 -4.08
N HIS A 29 -20.79 3.47 -4.88
CA HIS A 29 -22.04 2.70 -4.71
C HIS A 29 -22.27 1.62 -5.78
N ASP A 30 -21.42 1.52 -6.78
CA ASP A 30 -21.55 0.53 -7.84
C ASP A 30 -20.61 -0.66 -7.59
N ALA A 31 -21.15 -1.70 -6.95
CA ALA A 31 -20.44 -2.95 -6.70
C ALA A 31 -20.03 -3.71 -7.98
N ALA A 32 -20.55 -3.33 -9.15
CA ALA A 32 -20.29 -3.97 -10.42
C ALA A 32 -19.12 -3.30 -11.19
N ALA A 33 -18.75 -2.09 -10.85
CA ALA A 33 -17.63 -1.38 -11.48
C ALA A 33 -16.30 -1.91 -10.91
N LYS A 34 -15.75 -2.93 -11.56
CA LYS A 34 -14.38 -3.43 -11.27
C LYS A 34 -13.36 -2.42 -11.79
N SER A 35 -13.16 -1.32 -11.09
CA SER A 35 -12.02 -0.44 -11.30
C SER A 35 -10.87 -0.87 -10.39
N LYS A 36 -9.63 -0.67 -10.80
CA LYS A 36 -8.48 -0.85 -9.93
C LYS A 36 -8.59 0.08 -8.73
N GLY A 37 -8.19 -0.40 -7.56
CA GLY A 37 -7.98 0.43 -6.39
C GLY A 37 -6.84 1.41 -6.62
N GLY A 38 -6.73 2.39 -5.75
CA GLY A 38 -5.65 3.37 -5.85
C GLY A 38 -5.91 4.60 -4.99
N PRO A 39 -4.93 5.51 -4.91
CA PRO A 39 -5.11 6.75 -4.18
C PRO A 39 -6.25 7.59 -4.77
N VAL A 40 -7.17 8.01 -3.91
CA VAL A 40 -8.26 8.90 -4.27
C VAL A 40 -7.71 10.32 -4.34
N LEU A 41 -7.65 10.89 -5.54
CA LEU A 41 -7.06 12.21 -5.80
C LEU A 41 -8.09 13.30 -6.06
N LEU A 42 -9.27 12.95 -6.56
CA LEU A 42 -10.33 13.91 -6.87
C LEU A 42 -11.69 13.34 -6.47
N ARG A 43 -12.58 14.20 -6.03
CA ARG A 43 -13.99 13.89 -5.82
C ARG A 43 -14.85 14.93 -6.55
N ASP A 44 -15.83 14.45 -7.31
CA ASP A 44 -16.82 15.28 -7.98
C ASP A 44 -18.20 14.69 -7.73
N GLY A 45 -18.97 15.34 -6.88
CA GLY A 45 -20.25 14.82 -6.39
C GLY A 45 -20.09 13.47 -5.68
N ASP A 46 -20.75 12.44 -6.20
CA ASP A 46 -20.72 11.06 -5.70
C ASP A 46 -19.67 10.18 -6.39
N THR A 47 -18.96 10.73 -7.37
CA THR A 47 -17.88 10.04 -8.06
C THR A 47 -16.55 10.44 -7.45
N VAL A 48 -15.72 9.45 -7.14
CA VAL A 48 -14.31 9.66 -6.78
C VAL A 48 -13.45 9.19 -7.96
N TYR A 49 -12.27 9.79 -8.07
CA TYR A 49 -11.32 9.47 -9.12
C TYR A 49 -10.04 8.99 -8.46
N THR A 50 -9.60 7.81 -8.87
CA THR A 50 -8.39 7.15 -8.34
C THR A 50 -7.29 7.15 -9.40
N ASP A 51 -6.05 7.13 -8.95
CA ASP A 51 -4.92 6.84 -9.81
C ASP A 51 -4.76 5.31 -9.90
N PRO A 52 -5.04 4.68 -11.05
CA PRO A 52 -4.93 3.23 -11.23
C PRO A 52 -3.51 2.78 -11.58
N SER A 53 -2.54 3.68 -11.61
CA SER A 53 -1.15 3.37 -11.99
C SER A 53 -0.42 2.60 -10.90
N ASP A 54 0.53 1.75 -11.30
CA ASP A 54 1.43 1.04 -10.39
C ASP A 54 2.59 1.98 -9.96
N SER A 55 2.24 3.10 -9.33
CA SER A 55 3.20 4.11 -8.91
C SER A 55 3.35 4.19 -7.39
N HIS A 56 4.53 4.61 -6.93
CA HIS A 56 4.74 4.93 -5.53
C HIS A 56 4.30 6.35 -5.24
N SER A 57 3.56 6.53 -4.13
CA SER A 57 3.11 7.85 -3.70
C SER A 57 3.74 8.24 -2.37
N LEU A 58 4.27 9.45 -2.28
CA LEU A 58 4.77 10.04 -1.04
C LEU A 58 3.84 11.17 -0.59
N ILE A 59 3.22 11.00 0.58
CA ILE A 59 2.30 11.97 1.14
C ILE A 59 2.95 12.69 2.32
N VAL A 60 3.28 13.94 2.12
CA VAL A 60 3.91 14.79 3.12
C VAL A 60 2.88 15.77 3.72
N GLY A 61 2.92 15.92 5.01
CA GLY A 61 2.05 16.88 5.72
C GLY A 61 2.36 16.88 7.20
N ASP A 62 2.09 17.99 7.86
CA ASP A 62 2.32 18.17 9.29
C ASP A 62 1.34 17.38 10.15
N THR A 63 1.60 17.31 11.44
CA THR A 63 0.68 16.74 12.44
C THR A 63 -0.65 17.50 12.40
N GLY A 64 -1.77 16.76 12.36
CA GLY A 64 -3.10 17.36 12.24
C GLY A 64 -3.57 17.66 10.81
N SER A 65 -2.74 17.51 9.78
CA SER A 65 -3.13 17.70 8.36
C SER A 65 -4.16 16.67 7.84
N MET A 66 -4.64 15.77 8.69
CA MET A 66 -5.64 14.74 8.39
C MET A 66 -5.21 13.74 7.31
N LYS A 67 -3.90 13.47 7.13
CA LYS A 67 -3.39 12.48 6.16
C LYS A 67 -4.10 11.13 6.25
N THR A 68 -4.24 10.62 7.47
CA THR A 68 -4.93 9.35 7.71
C THR A 68 -6.37 9.36 7.21
N LEU A 69 -7.10 10.42 7.51
CA LEU A 69 -8.52 10.51 7.19
C LEU A 69 -8.78 10.83 5.71
N ARG A 70 -7.95 11.71 5.13
CA ARG A 70 -8.18 12.23 3.78
C ARG A 70 -7.50 11.42 2.69
N PHE A 71 -6.47 10.64 3.03
CA PHE A 71 -5.70 9.89 2.06
C PHE A 71 -5.66 8.38 2.38
N VAL A 72 -5.16 8.00 3.58
CA VAL A 72 -4.89 6.59 3.87
C VAL A 72 -6.19 5.77 3.96
N LEU A 73 -7.21 6.25 4.65
CA LEU A 73 -8.48 5.54 4.74
C LEU A 73 -9.22 5.44 3.39
N PRO A 74 -9.33 6.52 2.59
CA PRO A 74 -9.87 6.42 1.24
C PRO A 74 -9.12 5.43 0.35
N LEU A 75 -7.78 5.36 0.45
CA LEU A 75 -6.97 4.39 -0.26
C LEU A 75 -7.33 2.95 0.16
N ILE A 76 -7.40 2.67 1.47
CA ILE A 76 -7.83 1.35 1.97
C ILE A 76 -9.22 0.98 1.43
N TYR A 77 -10.15 1.93 1.42
CA TYR A 77 -11.50 1.67 0.96
C TYR A 77 -11.57 1.45 -0.56
N SER A 78 -10.80 2.18 -1.36
CA SER A 78 -10.74 1.99 -2.80
C SER A 78 -10.11 0.65 -3.17
N CYS A 79 -8.99 0.27 -2.57
CA CYS A 79 -8.37 -1.03 -2.77
C CYS A 79 -9.29 -2.18 -2.33
N ALA A 80 -9.97 -2.02 -1.18
CA ALA A 80 -10.92 -3.03 -0.73
C ALA A 80 -12.16 -3.15 -1.61
N ALA A 81 -12.62 -2.06 -2.21
CA ALA A 81 -13.74 -2.10 -3.15
C ALA A 81 -13.33 -2.70 -4.51
N ALA A 82 -12.05 -2.68 -4.83
CA ALA A 82 -11.44 -3.32 -6.01
C ALA A 82 -11.03 -4.79 -5.78
N ASP A 83 -11.32 -5.36 -4.60
CA ASP A 83 -10.93 -6.71 -4.18
C ASP A 83 -9.39 -6.94 -4.17
N GLU A 84 -8.62 -5.89 -3.91
CA GLU A 84 -7.16 -5.95 -3.87
C GLU A 84 -6.62 -6.29 -2.48
N SER A 85 -5.58 -7.13 -2.42
CA SER A 85 -4.88 -7.44 -1.17
C SER A 85 -4.01 -6.27 -0.72
N MET A 86 -3.92 -6.05 0.60
CA MET A 86 -3.20 -4.92 1.17
C MET A 86 -2.27 -5.35 2.29
N VAL A 87 -1.13 -4.66 2.41
CA VAL A 87 -0.27 -4.70 3.59
C VAL A 87 -0.21 -3.29 4.17
N ILE A 88 -0.63 -3.13 5.43
CA ILE A 88 -0.79 -1.83 6.07
C ILE A 88 0.09 -1.76 7.32
N VAL A 89 0.95 -0.76 7.40
CA VAL A 89 1.71 -0.46 8.62
C VAL A 89 0.94 0.55 9.45
N ASP A 90 0.42 0.14 10.60
CA ASP A 90 -0.42 0.95 11.48
C ASP A 90 0.21 1.12 12.87
N PRO A 91 1.12 2.07 13.07
CA PRO A 91 1.83 2.23 14.34
C PRO A 91 0.92 2.56 15.54
N LYS A 92 -0.29 3.06 15.28
CA LYS A 92 -1.23 3.48 16.32
C LYS A 92 -2.43 2.55 16.48
N GLY A 93 -2.62 1.59 15.59
CA GLY A 93 -3.78 0.72 15.54
C GLY A 93 -5.09 1.45 15.18
N GLU A 94 -5.01 2.67 14.65
CA GLU A 94 -6.20 3.45 14.31
C GLU A 94 -6.80 3.06 12.96
N LEU A 95 -5.96 2.65 12.01
CA LEU A 95 -6.40 2.22 10.68
C LEU A 95 -7.18 0.91 10.79
N ALA A 96 -6.63 -0.06 11.52
CA ALA A 96 -7.32 -1.33 11.80
C ALA A 96 -8.71 -1.08 12.36
N ARG A 97 -8.82 -0.32 13.46
CA ARG A 97 -10.12 -0.03 14.10
C ARG A 97 -11.12 0.69 13.21
N LYS A 98 -10.65 1.62 12.35
CA LYS A 98 -11.52 2.42 11.47
C LYS A 98 -11.97 1.67 10.23
N SER A 99 -11.18 0.72 9.74
CA SER A 99 -11.49 -0.03 8.51
C SER A 99 -12.09 -1.41 8.75
N GLU A 100 -11.97 -1.98 9.95
CA GLU A 100 -12.36 -3.35 10.30
C GLU A 100 -13.81 -3.68 9.86
N SER A 101 -14.77 -2.85 10.22
CA SER A 101 -16.18 -3.11 9.89
C SER A 101 -16.43 -3.12 8.38
N PHE A 102 -15.78 -2.23 7.64
CA PHE A 102 -15.89 -2.16 6.18
C PHE A 102 -15.21 -3.36 5.52
N LEU A 103 -13.99 -3.70 5.93
CA LEU A 103 -13.24 -4.84 5.41
C LEU A 103 -13.97 -6.16 5.68
N SER A 104 -14.49 -6.33 6.90
CA SER A 104 -15.30 -7.50 7.26
C SER A 104 -16.58 -7.61 6.41
N ALA A 105 -17.30 -6.51 6.20
CA ALA A 105 -18.50 -6.48 5.36
C ALA A 105 -18.19 -6.83 3.89
N LYS A 106 -16.97 -6.55 3.43
CA LYS A 106 -16.47 -6.92 2.10
C LYS A 106 -15.90 -8.35 2.04
N GLY A 107 -15.89 -9.09 3.15
CA GLY A 107 -15.39 -10.47 3.22
C GLY A 107 -13.88 -10.60 3.32
N TYR A 108 -13.16 -9.53 3.65
CA TYR A 108 -11.71 -9.59 3.85
C TYR A 108 -11.35 -10.37 5.11
N LYS A 109 -10.36 -11.23 4.97
CA LYS A 109 -9.66 -11.81 6.12
C LYS A 109 -8.56 -10.84 6.55
N THR A 110 -8.78 -10.16 7.67
CA THR A 110 -7.77 -9.27 8.26
C THR A 110 -6.87 -10.06 9.19
N VAL A 111 -5.56 -9.94 9.00
CA VAL A 111 -4.53 -10.51 9.88
C VAL A 111 -3.81 -9.35 10.56
N ILE A 112 -3.81 -9.32 11.89
CA ILE A 112 -3.21 -8.23 12.68
C ILE A 112 -2.03 -8.77 13.49
N ILE A 113 -0.82 -8.33 13.13
CA ILE A 113 0.42 -8.68 13.83
C ILE A 113 0.86 -7.50 14.68
N ASN A 114 0.78 -7.64 16.00
CA ASN A 114 1.18 -6.59 16.92
C ASN A 114 2.67 -6.72 17.28
N MET A 115 3.52 -5.99 16.58
CA MET A 115 4.97 -6.00 16.81
C MET A 115 5.40 -5.28 18.11
N ARG A 116 4.53 -4.45 18.72
CA ARG A 116 4.83 -3.75 19.97
C ARG A 116 4.60 -4.62 21.21
N ASP A 117 3.58 -5.47 21.14
CA ASP A 117 3.26 -6.43 22.18
C ASP A 117 2.92 -7.78 21.52
N PRO A 118 3.95 -8.54 21.12
CA PRO A 118 3.75 -9.80 20.40
C PRO A 118 2.96 -10.84 21.21
N GLN A 119 3.01 -10.76 22.56
CA GLN A 119 2.29 -11.68 23.43
C GLN A 119 0.76 -11.44 23.41
N ARG A 120 0.35 -10.22 23.07
CA ARG A 120 -1.06 -9.83 22.93
C ARG A 120 -1.48 -9.61 21.48
N SER A 121 -0.69 -10.11 20.54
CA SER A 121 -1.07 -10.04 19.13
C SER A 121 -2.27 -10.92 18.85
N PRO A 122 -3.33 -10.41 18.20
CA PRO A 122 -4.47 -11.24 17.80
C PRO A 122 -4.07 -12.40 16.90
N ASP A 123 -3.15 -12.14 15.99
CA ASP A 123 -2.61 -13.11 15.05
C ASP A 123 -1.10 -13.25 15.22
N THR A 124 -0.57 -14.39 14.81
CA THR A 124 0.86 -14.68 14.80
C THR A 124 1.33 -15.02 13.40
N TRP A 125 2.55 -14.64 13.09
CA TRP A 125 3.21 -15.02 11.87
C TRP A 125 4.45 -15.84 12.16
N ASN A 126 4.49 -17.05 11.59
CA ASN A 126 5.67 -17.93 11.67
C ASN A 126 6.36 -17.95 10.31
N PRO A 127 7.46 -17.19 10.11
CA PRO A 127 8.20 -17.18 8.86
C PRO A 127 8.79 -18.55 8.52
N MET A 128 9.12 -19.35 9.55
CA MET A 128 9.66 -20.70 9.37
C MET A 128 8.62 -21.69 8.84
N GLY A 129 7.34 -21.42 9.01
CA GLY A 129 6.28 -22.34 8.60
C GLY A 129 6.21 -22.58 7.09
N LEU A 130 6.59 -21.60 6.28
CA LEU A 130 6.70 -21.76 4.82
C LEU A 130 7.91 -22.62 4.46
N ILE A 131 9.06 -22.33 5.08
CA ILE A 131 10.32 -23.05 4.88
C ILE A 131 10.16 -24.51 5.29
N GLU A 132 9.52 -24.79 6.42
CA GLU A 132 9.24 -26.14 6.90
C GLU A 132 8.33 -26.91 5.94
N ARG A 133 7.31 -26.28 5.38
CA ARG A 133 6.41 -26.89 4.40
C ARG A 133 7.14 -27.25 3.13
N GLU A 134 7.97 -26.34 2.61
CA GLU A 134 8.81 -26.57 1.44
C GLU A 134 9.80 -27.72 1.69
N TYR A 135 10.45 -27.74 2.85
CA TYR A 135 11.39 -28.80 3.24
C TYR A 135 10.72 -30.20 3.24
N LYS A 136 9.45 -30.28 3.63
CA LYS A 136 8.69 -31.54 3.66
C LYS A 136 8.17 -31.98 2.28
N SER A 137 8.30 -31.17 1.24
CA SER A 137 7.76 -31.45 -0.09
C SER A 137 8.65 -32.36 -0.98
N GLY A 138 9.81 -32.78 -0.49
CA GLY A 138 10.74 -33.67 -1.19
C GLY A 138 12.12 -33.04 -1.44
N GLU A 139 12.97 -33.72 -2.22
CA GLU A 139 14.37 -33.30 -2.41
C GLU A 139 14.51 -31.89 -3.02
N GLU A 140 13.70 -31.59 -4.03
CA GLU A 140 13.72 -30.25 -4.65
C GLU A 140 13.25 -29.18 -3.65
N GLY A 141 12.22 -29.48 -2.84
CA GLY A 141 11.74 -28.60 -1.80
C GLY A 141 12.77 -28.37 -0.69
N GLN A 142 13.57 -29.37 -0.34
CA GLN A 142 14.65 -29.24 0.63
C GLN A 142 15.71 -28.23 0.15
N GLN A 143 16.10 -28.30 -1.12
CA GLN A 143 17.04 -27.34 -1.69
C GLN A 143 16.51 -25.91 -1.66
N LYS A 144 15.25 -25.73 -2.05
CA LYS A 144 14.57 -24.41 -1.99
C LYS A 144 14.46 -23.88 -0.56
N ALA A 145 14.10 -24.74 0.37
CA ALA A 145 13.98 -24.38 1.80
C ALA A 145 15.32 -23.91 2.38
N VAL A 146 16.42 -24.58 2.04
CA VAL A 146 17.78 -24.17 2.46
C VAL A 146 18.16 -22.80 1.90
N LEU A 147 17.86 -22.54 0.62
CA LEU A 147 18.10 -21.23 0.01
C LEU A 147 17.28 -20.13 0.71
N GLN A 148 15.98 -20.33 0.89
CA GLN A 148 15.11 -19.39 1.58
C GLN A 148 15.55 -19.11 3.01
N LEU A 149 16.00 -20.16 3.73
CA LEU A 149 16.52 -19.99 5.09
C LEU A 149 17.80 -19.15 5.09
N ASN A 150 18.72 -19.40 4.17
CA ASN A 150 19.95 -18.62 4.04
C ASN A 150 19.67 -17.17 3.70
N ASP A 151 18.76 -16.91 2.77
CA ASP A 151 18.36 -15.54 2.40
C ASP A 151 17.75 -14.81 3.60
N MET A 152 16.83 -15.46 4.33
CA MET A 152 16.24 -14.91 5.54
C MET A 152 17.29 -14.61 6.62
N LEU A 153 18.24 -15.52 6.85
CA LEU A 153 19.31 -15.32 7.82
C LEU A 153 20.24 -14.17 7.40
N ASN A 154 20.57 -14.08 6.12
CA ASN A 154 21.38 -12.98 5.60
C ASN A 154 20.66 -11.64 5.78
N ASP A 155 19.35 -11.56 5.52
CA ASP A 155 18.58 -10.32 5.69
C ASP A 155 18.48 -9.91 7.16
N ILE A 156 18.30 -10.86 8.08
CA ILE A 156 18.13 -10.57 9.52
C ILE A 156 19.46 -10.23 10.19
N PHE A 157 20.51 -11.00 9.90
CA PHE A 157 21.76 -10.95 10.70
C PHE A 157 22.91 -10.27 9.98
N PHE A 158 22.93 -10.27 8.64
CA PHE A 158 24.10 -9.83 7.86
C PHE A 158 23.81 -8.65 6.94
N ARG A 159 22.55 -8.23 6.81
CA ARG A 159 22.25 -7.02 6.06
C ARG A 159 22.87 -5.83 6.79
N ARG A 160 24.06 -5.44 6.37
CA ARG A 160 24.66 -4.16 6.75
C ARG A 160 23.72 -3.08 6.21
N VAL A 161 23.14 -2.31 7.11
CA VAL A 161 22.59 -1.02 6.77
C VAL A 161 23.79 -0.20 6.30
N ASP A 162 23.95 0.01 5.00
CA ASP A 162 24.91 0.95 4.48
C ASP A 162 24.49 2.34 4.98
N THR A 163 25.11 2.74 6.09
CA THR A 163 24.92 4.07 6.71
C THR A 163 25.67 5.17 5.96
N ASN A 164 26.08 4.95 4.73
CA ASN A 164 26.66 5.96 3.86
C ASN A 164 25.59 6.67 3.02
N LEU A 165 24.56 7.19 3.68
CA LEU A 165 23.81 8.35 3.16
C LEU A 165 24.55 9.59 3.70
N GLU A 166 25.59 10.00 2.99
CA GLU A 166 26.09 11.37 3.10
C GLU A 166 24.97 12.30 2.63
N ILE A 167 24.51 13.14 3.58
CA ILE A 167 23.58 14.25 3.36
C ILE A 167 24.32 15.42 2.74
#